data_d17a23b70f1b5eda9286fc7ceaa576b5
#
_entry.id   d17a23b70f1b5eda9286fc7ceaa576b5
#
_cell.length_a   1.000
_cell.length_b   1.000
_cell.length_c   1.000
_cell.angle_alpha   90.00
_cell.angle_beta   90.00
_cell.angle_gamma   90.00
#
_symmetry.space_group_name_H-M   'P 1'
#
loop_
_entity.id
_entity.type
_entity.pdbx_description
1 polymer ?
#
loop_
_entity_poly.entity_id
_entity_poly.type
_entity_poly.pdbx_seq_one_letter_code
_entity_poly.pdbx_strand_id
1 'polypeptide(L)'
;AAIDGKKCKENFAAVEPLPDDPAPPTNGREISWTHHVVQKLSESERTNVCGSGCVQTTDGRQIAFDFSLHLARDEMRLSTVDDSGTITLRDPLMLSFDGKACALSAERIAFDLDADGKAEEIPAFGAASGFLVFDRNGNGKADNGSELFGVASGNGFADLRRLDEDRNGWIDENDPAWRQLAVWSGS
;
A
#
# COMPACT_ATOMS: atom_id res chain seq x y z
N ALA A 1 9.86 20.00 -31.30
CA ALA A 1 11.13 19.81 -32.00
C ALA A 1 11.21 18.34 -32.38
N ALA A 2 11.20 18.05 -33.69
CA ALA A 2 11.29 16.69 -34.19
C ALA A 2 12.65 16.10 -33.78
N ILE A 3 12.62 15.00 -33.03
CA ILE A 3 13.82 14.22 -32.71
C ILE A 3 14.17 13.41 -33.95
N ASP A 4 15.33 13.74 -34.53
CA ASP A 4 15.84 13.08 -35.73
C ASP A 4 16.15 11.61 -35.42
N GLY A 5 15.30 10.70 -35.94
CA GLY A 5 15.33 9.26 -35.66
C GLY A 5 16.54 8.49 -36.20
N LYS A 6 17.58 9.18 -36.69
CA LYS A 6 18.78 8.53 -37.26
C LYS A 6 19.90 8.29 -36.25
N LYS A 7 19.86 8.83 -35.04
CA LYS A 7 20.94 8.70 -34.04
C LYS A 7 20.76 7.62 -32.98
N CYS A 8 19.60 6.95 -32.92
CA CYS A 8 19.38 5.89 -31.94
C CYS A 8 19.80 4.48 -32.39
N LYS A 9 20.25 4.29 -33.63
CA LYS A 9 20.58 2.95 -34.15
C LYS A 9 22.01 2.44 -33.90
N GLU A 10 22.87 3.23 -33.30
CA GLU A 10 24.31 2.85 -33.26
C GLU A 10 24.87 2.38 -31.93
N ASN A 11 24.11 2.29 -30.81
CA ASN A 11 24.67 1.95 -29.51
C ASN A 11 23.92 0.90 -28.66
N PHE A 12 23.10 0.07 -29.25
CA PHE A 12 22.57 -1.08 -28.51
C PHE A 12 23.36 -2.33 -28.88
N ALA A 13 24.23 -2.76 -27.95
CA ALA A 13 24.75 -4.12 -27.95
C ALA A 13 23.55 -5.08 -27.89
N ALA A 14 23.53 -6.07 -28.77
CA ALA A 14 22.53 -7.13 -28.74
C ALA A 14 22.51 -7.74 -27.33
N VAL A 15 21.44 -7.52 -26.59
CA VAL A 15 21.20 -8.20 -25.32
C VAL A 15 20.85 -9.63 -25.69
N GLU A 16 21.68 -10.59 -25.26
CA GLU A 16 21.31 -12.00 -25.41
C GLU A 16 19.95 -12.24 -24.74
N PRO A 17 19.05 -13.00 -25.37
CA PRO A 17 17.77 -13.31 -24.76
C PRO A 17 18.04 -14.04 -23.44
N LEU A 18 17.48 -13.48 -22.36
CA LEU A 18 17.47 -14.17 -21.05
C LEU A 18 16.78 -15.52 -21.22
N PRO A 19 17.29 -16.58 -20.58
CA PRO A 19 16.65 -17.90 -20.61
C PRO A 19 15.18 -17.75 -20.19
N ASP A 20 14.30 -18.52 -20.83
CA ASP A 20 12.87 -18.52 -20.55
C ASP A 20 12.64 -18.74 -19.04
N ASP A 21 12.37 -17.65 -18.34
CA ASP A 21 11.86 -17.72 -16.98
C ASP A 21 10.48 -18.39 -17.02
N PRO A 22 10.20 -19.34 -16.13
CA PRO A 22 8.89 -19.94 -16.05
C PRO A 22 7.86 -18.83 -15.90
N ALA A 23 6.84 -18.81 -16.78
CA ALA A 23 5.81 -17.81 -16.79
C ALA A 23 5.30 -17.60 -15.35
N PRO A 24 5.38 -16.37 -14.80
CA PRO A 24 4.90 -16.11 -13.46
C PRO A 24 3.41 -16.44 -13.38
N PRO A 25 2.92 -16.83 -12.21
CA PRO A 25 1.51 -17.15 -12.03
C PRO A 25 0.65 -15.98 -12.50
N THR A 26 -0.37 -16.28 -13.26
CA THR A 26 -1.28 -15.32 -13.90
C THR A 26 -2.19 -14.55 -12.93
N ASN A 27 -2.04 -14.78 -11.65
CA ASN A 27 -2.75 -14.06 -10.60
C ASN A 27 -1.75 -13.19 -9.85
N GLY A 28 -2.10 -11.93 -9.57
CA GLY A 28 -1.31 -11.03 -8.76
C GLY A 28 -0.83 -11.75 -7.47
N ARG A 29 0.34 -11.37 -6.99
CA ARG A 29 0.93 -12.00 -5.80
C ARG A 29 0.08 -11.67 -4.58
N GLU A 30 -0.60 -12.65 -4.02
CA GLU A 30 -1.36 -12.50 -2.79
C GLU A 30 -0.43 -12.63 -1.57
N ILE A 31 -0.55 -11.69 -0.67
CA ILE A 31 0.07 -11.75 0.67
C ILE A 31 -1.03 -11.86 1.68
N SER A 32 -1.09 -12.98 2.39
CA SER A 32 -1.93 -13.12 3.57
C SER A 32 -1.21 -12.56 4.79
N TRP A 33 -1.93 -11.84 5.63
CA TRP A 33 -1.41 -11.30 6.87
C TRP A 33 -2.32 -11.65 8.03
N THR A 34 -1.73 -11.78 9.20
CA THR A 34 -2.45 -11.96 10.46
C THR A 34 -1.91 -10.95 11.47
N HIS A 35 -2.80 -10.31 12.19
CA HIS A 35 -2.47 -9.34 13.21
C HIS A 35 -3.07 -9.80 14.54
N HIS A 36 -2.22 -10.02 15.53
CA HIS A 36 -2.61 -10.43 16.87
C HIS A 36 -2.20 -9.35 17.86
N VAL A 37 -3.18 -8.68 18.48
CA VAL A 37 -2.96 -7.63 19.48
C VAL A 37 -3.46 -8.11 20.82
N VAL A 38 -2.58 -8.10 21.79
CA VAL A 38 -2.93 -8.33 23.19
C VAL A 38 -2.74 -7.03 23.96
N GLN A 39 -3.83 -6.49 24.43
CA GLN A 39 -3.83 -5.29 25.28
C GLN A 39 -4.09 -5.70 26.72
N LYS A 40 -3.16 -5.37 27.60
CA LYS A 40 -3.26 -5.59 29.04
C LYS A 40 -3.37 -4.24 29.73
N LEU A 41 -4.51 -3.99 30.36
CA LEU A 41 -4.73 -2.85 31.25
C LEU A 41 -4.68 -3.34 32.69
N SER A 42 -3.87 -2.69 33.52
CA SER A 42 -3.78 -2.97 34.95
C SER A 42 -4.03 -1.67 35.71
N GLU A 43 -5.05 -1.67 36.54
CA GLU A 43 -5.40 -0.56 37.40
C GLU A 43 -5.24 -1.00 38.87
N SER A 44 -4.62 -0.14 39.68
CA SER A 44 -4.45 -0.36 41.11
C SER A 44 -4.87 0.88 41.84
N GLU A 45 -5.84 0.70 42.74
CA GLU A 45 -6.35 1.76 43.61
C GLU A 45 -6.12 1.39 45.06
N ARG A 46 -5.60 2.34 45.85
CA ARG A 46 -5.36 2.21 47.28
C ARG A 46 -5.97 3.42 47.98
N THR A 47 -6.94 3.19 48.87
CA THR A 47 -7.58 4.24 49.63
C THR A 47 -7.41 3.94 51.13
N ASN A 48 -6.86 4.89 51.84
CA ASN A 48 -6.74 4.83 53.31
C ASN A 48 -7.63 5.91 53.90
N VAL A 49 -8.54 5.49 54.77
CA VAL A 49 -9.42 6.38 55.52
C VAL A 49 -9.13 6.18 57.01
N CYS A 50 -8.71 7.25 57.63
CA CYS A 50 -8.49 7.26 59.09
C CYS A 50 -9.42 8.29 59.74
N GLY A 51 -9.95 7.97 60.89
CA GLY A 51 -10.76 8.89 61.68
C GLY A 51 -10.63 8.61 63.14
N SER A 52 -10.76 9.67 63.91
CA SER A 52 -10.82 9.58 65.36
C SER A 52 -12.05 10.33 65.89
N GLY A 53 -12.61 9.89 66.93
CA GLY A 53 -13.78 10.50 67.60
C GLY A 53 -13.87 10.24 69.04
N CYS A 54 -14.73 11.01 69.75
CA CYS A 54 -15.06 10.82 71.09
C CYS A 54 -16.58 10.83 71.24
N VAL A 55 -17.12 9.82 71.89
CA VAL A 55 -18.56 9.70 72.19
C VAL A 55 -18.74 9.85 73.68
N GLN A 56 -19.65 10.75 74.08
CA GLN A 56 -20.08 10.87 75.48
C GLN A 56 -21.35 10.06 75.71
N THR A 57 -21.32 9.16 76.70
CA THR A 57 -22.46 8.33 77.08
C THR A 57 -23.39 9.07 78.04
N THR A 58 -24.62 8.63 78.16
CA THR A 58 -25.63 9.24 79.04
C THR A 58 -25.27 9.21 80.49
N ASP A 59 -24.34 8.34 80.91
CA ASP A 59 -23.78 8.24 82.25
C ASP A 59 -22.53 9.13 82.46
N GLY A 60 -22.22 10.00 81.46
CA GLY A 60 -21.13 10.98 81.58
C GLY A 60 -19.75 10.45 81.20
N ARG A 61 -19.61 9.20 80.74
CA ARG A 61 -18.33 8.65 80.28
C ARG A 61 -18.00 9.11 78.89
N GLN A 62 -16.73 9.38 78.64
CA GLN A 62 -16.19 9.65 77.33
C GLN A 62 -15.47 8.41 76.84
N ILE A 63 -15.82 7.98 75.57
CA ILE A 63 -15.20 6.88 74.87
C ILE A 63 -14.54 7.45 73.66
N ALA A 64 -13.21 7.45 73.66
CA ALA A 64 -12.44 7.79 72.46
C ALA A 64 -12.33 6.55 71.56
N PHE A 65 -12.43 6.73 70.22
CA PHE A 65 -12.21 5.68 69.21
C PHE A 65 -11.38 6.20 68.08
N ASP A 66 -10.55 5.33 67.55
CA ASP A 66 -9.81 5.53 66.34
C ASP A 66 -10.16 4.40 65.37
N PHE A 67 -10.33 4.74 64.09
CA PHE A 67 -10.49 3.72 63.09
C PHE A 67 -9.57 3.98 61.91
N SER A 68 -9.14 2.91 61.27
CA SER A 68 -8.37 2.93 60.06
C SER A 68 -8.94 1.90 59.10
N LEU A 69 -9.31 2.36 57.89
CA LEU A 69 -9.84 1.51 56.84
C LEU A 69 -8.88 1.57 55.65
N HIS A 70 -8.38 0.42 55.25
CA HIS A 70 -7.53 0.25 54.08
C HIS A 70 -8.32 -0.46 52.99
N LEU A 71 -8.59 0.22 51.90
CA LEU A 71 -9.23 -0.33 50.72
C LEU A 71 -8.17 -0.51 49.63
N ALA A 72 -8.15 -1.68 49.04
CA ALA A 72 -7.29 -1.99 47.89
C ALA A 72 -8.15 -2.62 46.83
N ARG A 73 -8.01 -2.11 45.60
CA ARG A 73 -8.63 -2.67 44.42
C ARG A 73 -7.55 -2.83 43.34
N ASP A 74 -7.39 -4.04 42.89
CA ASP A 74 -6.53 -4.35 41.74
C ASP A 74 -7.42 -4.95 40.65
N GLU A 75 -7.44 -4.31 39.50
CA GLU A 75 -8.18 -4.77 38.30
C GLU A 75 -7.23 -5.02 37.17
N MET A 76 -7.37 -6.14 36.51
CA MET A 76 -6.64 -6.47 35.29
C MET A 76 -7.64 -6.80 34.18
N ARG A 77 -7.54 -6.07 33.08
CA ARG A 77 -8.32 -6.33 31.89
C ARG A 77 -7.40 -6.77 30.76
N LEU A 78 -7.69 -7.91 30.20
CA LEU A 78 -7.02 -8.44 29.03
C LEU A 78 -8.00 -8.37 27.85
N SER A 79 -7.58 -7.73 26.77
CA SER A 79 -8.32 -7.70 25.50
C SER A 79 -7.43 -8.26 24.42
N THR A 80 -7.97 -9.20 23.67
CA THR A 80 -7.28 -9.80 22.49
C THR A 80 -8.09 -9.46 21.26
N VAL A 81 -7.41 -8.95 20.25
CA VAL A 81 -7.97 -8.70 18.92
C VAL A 81 -7.15 -9.48 17.91
N ASP A 82 -7.81 -10.36 17.21
CA ASP A 82 -7.25 -11.10 16.08
C ASP A 82 -7.88 -10.56 14.80
N ASP A 83 -7.05 -10.14 13.86
CA ASP A 83 -7.45 -9.67 12.56
C ASP A 83 -6.58 -10.31 11.48
N SER A 84 -7.17 -10.57 10.33
CA SER A 84 -6.47 -11.20 9.21
C SER A 84 -7.05 -10.74 7.89
N GLY A 85 -6.22 -10.73 6.87
CA GLY A 85 -6.66 -10.33 5.55
C GLY A 85 -5.70 -10.82 4.48
N THR A 86 -6.08 -10.58 3.24
CA THR A 86 -5.27 -10.85 2.06
C THR A 86 -5.14 -9.56 1.27
N ILE A 87 -3.91 -9.25 0.86
CA ILE A 87 -3.60 -8.11 0.00
C ILE A 87 -3.06 -8.68 -1.31
N THR A 88 -3.67 -8.29 -2.42
CA THR A 88 -3.14 -8.59 -3.75
C THR A 88 -2.14 -7.52 -4.15
N LEU A 89 -0.89 -7.91 -4.31
CA LEU A 89 0.12 -7.00 -4.84
C LEU A 89 -0.10 -6.79 -6.33
N ARG A 90 -0.19 -5.53 -6.72
CA ARG A 90 -0.27 -5.11 -8.12
C ARG A 90 1.05 -4.45 -8.47
N ASP A 91 1.60 -4.82 -9.62
CA ASP A 91 2.93 -4.39 -10.06
C ASP A 91 2.82 -3.69 -11.43
N PRO A 92 2.31 -2.45 -11.44
CA PRO A 92 2.18 -1.69 -12.67
C PRO A 92 3.56 -1.35 -13.25
N LEU A 93 3.70 -1.45 -14.57
CA LEU A 93 4.94 -1.12 -15.26
C LEU A 93 5.18 0.38 -15.26
N MET A 94 6.30 0.79 -14.67
CA MET A 94 6.73 2.19 -14.63
C MET A 94 7.91 2.44 -15.56
N LEU A 95 7.94 3.63 -16.14
CA LEU A 95 9.04 4.13 -16.95
C LEU A 95 9.70 5.33 -16.26
N SER A 96 11.04 5.40 -16.40
CA SER A 96 11.85 6.56 -16.01
C SER A 96 12.58 7.12 -17.22
N PHE A 97 12.51 8.42 -17.42
CA PHE A 97 13.06 9.10 -18.59
C PHE A 97 14.43 9.76 -18.34
N ASP A 98 14.89 9.78 -17.09
CA ASP A 98 16.17 10.40 -16.72
C ASP A 98 17.29 9.37 -16.50
N GLY A 99 17.04 8.10 -16.79
CA GLY A 99 17.99 7.00 -16.63
C GLY A 99 18.26 6.60 -15.18
N LYS A 100 17.46 7.12 -14.23
CA LYS A 100 17.53 6.76 -12.82
C LYS A 100 16.41 5.77 -12.48
N ALA A 101 16.43 5.25 -11.26
CA ALA A 101 15.31 4.47 -10.76
C ALA A 101 14.03 5.32 -10.71
N CYS A 102 12.88 4.69 -11.00
CA CYS A 102 11.59 5.35 -10.89
C CYS A 102 11.40 5.88 -9.47
N ALA A 103 11.13 7.17 -9.37
CA ALA A 103 10.92 7.84 -8.09
C ALA A 103 9.42 8.03 -7.84
N LEU A 104 9.02 7.78 -6.60
CA LEU A 104 7.69 8.11 -6.10
C LEU A 104 7.77 9.33 -5.19
N SER A 105 6.76 10.20 -5.25
CA SER A 105 6.61 11.36 -4.39
C SER A 105 5.92 10.99 -3.08
N ALA A 106 6.05 11.84 -2.08
CA ALA A 106 5.26 11.74 -0.85
C ALA A 106 3.80 12.22 -1.05
N GLU A 107 3.53 12.93 -2.12
CA GLU A 107 2.18 13.34 -2.51
C GLU A 107 1.36 12.12 -2.92
N ARG A 108 0.04 12.25 -2.79
CA ARG A 108 -0.91 11.21 -3.16
C ARG A 108 -1.81 11.70 -4.28
N ILE A 109 -2.16 10.77 -5.16
CA ILE A 109 -3.12 10.98 -6.23
C ILE A 109 -4.20 9.91 -6.14
N ALA A 110 -5.44 10.29 -6.41
CA ALA A 110 -6.56 9.36 -6.45
C ALA A 110 -6.60 8.69 -7.83
N PHE A 111 -6.53 7.37 -7.86
CA PHE A 111 -6.59 6.57 -9.09
C PHE A 111 -7.18 5.20 -8.80
N ASP A 112 -8.13 4.76 -9.61
CA ASP A 112 -8.74 3.43 -9.52
C ASP A 112 -7.75 2.38 -10.06
N LEU A 113 -6.84 1.93 -9.20
CA LEU A 113 -5.73 1.04 -9.59
C LEU A 113 -6.21 -0.38 -9.87
N ASP A 114 -7.26 -0.84 -9.23
CA ASP A 114 -7.75 -2.21 -9.41
C ASP A 114 -8.97 -2.34 -10.32
N ALA A 115 -9.41 -1.21 -10.86
CA ALA A 115 -10.55 -1.11 -11.75
C ALA A 115 -11.87 -1.63 -11.12
N ASP A 116 -12.04 -1.41 -9.80
CA ASP A 116 -13.26 -1.75 -9.07
C ASP A 116 -14.30 -0.62 -9.07
N GLY A 117 -13.95 0.53 -9.65
CA GLY A 117 -14.78 1.73 -9.72
C GLY A 117 -14.59 2.68 -8.54
N LYS A 118 -13.61 2.44 -7.66
CA LYS A 118 -13.25 3.32 -6.56
C LYS A 118 -11.79 3.71 -6.69
N ALA A 119 -11.50 4.98 -6.45
CA ALA A 119 -10.13 5.46 -6.52
C ALA A 119 -9.39 5.21 -5.19
N GLU A 120 -8.20 4.62 -5.28
CA GLU A 120 -7.25 4.51 -4.18
C GLU A 120 -6.30 5.71 -4.17
N GLU A 121 -5.78 6.02 -2.97
CA GLU A 121 -4.72 7.00 -2.78
C GLU A 121 -3.35 6.37 -3.05
N ILE A 122 -2.86 6.50 -4.28
CA ILE A 122 -1.53 6.00 -4.67
C ILE A 122 -0.46 7.09 -4.55
N PRO A 123 0.83 6.74 -4.34
CA PRO A 123 1.90 7.73 -4.39
C PRO A 123 1.98 8.40 -5.77
N ALA A 124 2.17 9.71 -5.81
CA ALA A 124 2.42 10.43 -7.04
C ALA A 124 3.81 10.11 -7.61
N PHE A 125 4.03 10.40 -8.87
CA PHE A 125 5.29 10.13 -9.54
C PHE A 125 6.30 11.27 -9.35
N GLY A 126 7.59 10.92 -9.39
CA GLY A 126 8.65 11.91 -9.57
C GLY A 126 8.62 12.50 -10.97
N ALA A 127 9.26 13.66 -11.15
CA ALA A 127 9.17 14.50 -12.36
C ALA A 127 9.54 13.80 -13.70
N ALA A 128 10.26 12.68 -13.65
CA ALA A 128 10.69 11.95 -14.84
C ALA A 128 10.18 10.50 -14.87
N SER A 129 9.11 10.21 -14.14
CA SER A 129 8.57 8.85 -14.04
C SER A 129 7.07 8.84 -14.28
N GLY A 130 6.54 7.71 -14.76
CA GLY A 130 5.10 7.50 -14.94
C GLY A 130 4.78 6.06 -15.25
N PHE A 131 3.49 5.71 -15.20
CA PHE A 131 3.02 4.40 -15.63
C PHE A 131 2.98 4.34 -17.16
N LEU A 132 3.36 3.18 -17.70
CA LEU A 132 3.06 2.86 -19.09
C LEU A 132 1.59 2.47 -19.18
N VAL A 133 0.87 3.15 -20.06
CA VAL A 133 -0.59 3.03 -20.27
C VAL A 133 -0.85 2.52 -21.67
N PHE A 134 -1.82 1.64 -21.78
CA PHE A 134 -2.42 1.24 -23.06
C PHE A 134 -3.84 1.81 -23.13
N ASP A 135 -3.99 2.93 -23.81
CA ASP A 135 -5.26 3.64 -23.99
C ASP A 135 -6.22 2.81 -24.85
N ARG A 136 -6.98 1.92 -24.19
CA ARG A 136 -7.85 0.94 -24.85
C ARG A 136 -9.05 1.58 -25.53
N ASN A 137 -9.54 2.67 -24.99
CA ASN A 137 -10.75 3.34 -25.46
C ASN A 137 -10.46 4.54 -26.38
N GLY A 138 -9.18 4.94 -26.52
CA GLY A 138 -8.74 6.01 -27.42
C GLY A 138 -9.11 7.41 -26.93
N ASN A 139 -9.32 7.59 -25.61
CA ASN A 139 -9.76 8.88 -25.05
C ASN A 139 -8.59 9.81 -24.65
N GLY A 140 -7.35 9.31 -24.73
CA GLY A 140 -6.15 10.08 -24.40
C GLY A 140 -5.90 10.26 -22.90
N LYS A 141 -6.52 9.45 -22.03
CA LYS A 141 -6.40 9.49 -20.58
C LYS A 141 -6.05 8.12 -20.03
N ALA A 142 -5.47 8.08 -18.85
CA ALA A 142 -5.39 6.88 -18.05
C ALA A 142 -6.63 6.84 -17.14
N ASP A 143 -7.59 5.97 -17.44
CA ASP A 143 -8.86 5.95 -16.74
C ASP A 143 -8.79 5.13 -15.45
N ASN A 144 -8.20 3.96 -15.51
CA ASN A 144 -8.04 3.06 -14.35
C ASN A 144 -6.98 1.98 -14.62
N GLY A 145 -6.78 1.09 -13.66
CA GLY A 145 -5.78 0.03 -13.71
C GLY A 145 -5.96 -1.01 -14.82
N SER A 146 -7.12 -1.08 -15.49
CA SER A 146 -7.31 -1.98 -16.63
C SER A 146 -6.52 -1.55 -17.87
N GLU A 147 -6.05 -0.30 -17.90
CA GLU A 147 -5.20 0.27 -18.94
C GLU A 147 -3.71 0.20 -18.58
N LEU A 148 -3.37 -0.26 -17.37
CA LEU A 148 -2.00 -0.43 -16.93
C LEU A 148 -1.50 -1.86 -17.16
N PHE A 149 -0.23 -1.96 -17.52
CA PHE A 149 0.45 -3.24 -17.65
C PHE A 149 0.80 -3.80 -16.26
N GLY A 150 0.59 -5.11 -16.05
CA GLY A 150 0.97 -5.80 -14.83
C GLY A 150 -0.07 -5.77 -13.71
N VAL A 151 -1.03 -4.87 -13.74
CA VAL A 151 -2.03 -4.73 -12.68
C VAL A 151 -2.93 -5.96 -12.59
N ALA A 152 -3.44 -6.44 -13.72
CA ALA A 152 -4.32 -7.60 -13.77
C ALA A 152 -3.55 -8.92 -13.81
N SER A 153 -2.41 -8.96 -14.51
CA SER A 153 -1.64 -10.18 -14.76
C SER A 153 -0.56 -10.46 -13.71
N GLY A 154 -0.13 -9.43 -12.98
CA GLY A 154 1.05 -9.48 -12.10
C GLY A 154 2.38 -9.46 -12.86
N ASN A 155 2.37 -9.25 -14.19
CA ASN A 155 3.59 -9.18 -15.00
C ASN A 155 3.43 -8.23 -16.18
N GLY A 156 3.84 -6.97 -15.99
CA GLY A 156 3.71 -5.92 -16.99
C GLY A 156 4.50 -6.18 -18.27
N PHE A 157 5.67 -6.81 -18.17
CA PHE A 157 6.47 -7.14 -19.37
C PHE A 157 5.84 -8.26 -20.18
N ALA A 158 5.19 -9.24 -19.54
CA ALA A 158 4.45 -10.28 -20.26
C ALA A 158 3.23 -9.71 -21.00
N ASP A 159 2.56 -8.73 -20.38
CA ASP A 159 1.45 -8.04 -21.04
C ASP A 159 1.93 -7.20 -22.23
N LEU A 160 3.03 -6.47 -22.05
CA LEU A 160 3.62 -5.65 -23.09
C LEU A 160 4.05 -6.50 -24.30
N ARG A 161 4.67 -7.67 -24.06
CA ARG A 161 5.10 -8.60 -25.12
C ARG A 161 3.95 -9.08 -26.01
N ARG A 162 2.71 -9.09 -25.51
CA ARG A 162 1.54 -9.48 -26.31
C ARG A 162 1.18 -8.46 -27.38
N LEU A 163 1.70 -7.25 -27.27
CA LEU A 163 1.48 -6.17 -28.22
C LEU A 163 2.50 -6.17 -29.39
N ASP A 164 3.57 -6.96 -29.26
CA ASP A 164 4.55 -7.21 -30.33
C ASP A 164 3.96 -8.24 -31.31
N GLU A 165 3.22 -7.75 -32.31
CA GLU A 165 2.50 -8.61 -33.26
C GLU A 165 3.44 -9.25 -34.28
N ASP A 166 4.46 -8.52 -34.74
CA ASP A 166 5.42 -9.02 -35.72
C ASP A 166 6.54 -9.86 -35.08
N ARG A 167 6.56 -9.93 -33.71
CA ARG A 167 7.52 -10.73 -32.94
C ARG A 167 8.98 -10.40 -33.18
N ASN A 168 9.25 -9.15 -33.43
CA ASN A 168 10.60 -8.66 -33.65
C ASN A 168 11.35 -8.34 -32.34
N GLY A 169 10.65 -8.43 -31.14
CA GLY A 169 11.16 -8.14 -29.82
C GLY A 169 11.10 -6.65 -29.45
N TRP A 170 10.49 -5.85 -30.26
CA TRP A 170 10.28 -4.41 -30.04
C TRP A 170 8.79 -4.10 -30.19
N ILE A 171 8.35 -3.03 -29.57
CA ILE A 171 7.04 -2.44 -29.84
C ILE A 171 7.32 -1.12 -30.57
N ASP A 172 6.98 -1.09 -31.83
CA ASP A 172 7.29 0.03 -32.70
C ASP A 172 6.12 0.39 -33.65
N GLU A 173 6.39 1.22 -34.63
CA GLU A 173 5.39 1.74 -35.58
C GLU A 173 4.71 0.63 -36.41
N ASN A 174 5.28 -0.57 -36.48
CA ASN A 174 4.70 -1.71 -37.20
C ASN A 174 3.66 -2.45 -36.36
N ASP A 175 3.67 -2.23 -35.02
CA ASP A 175 2.67 -2.79 -34.14
C ASP A 175 1.44 -1.88 -34.04
N PRO A 176 0.23 -2.39 -34.27
CA PRO A 176 -0.99 -1.59 -34.21
C PRO A 176 -1.17 -0.90 -32.82
N ALA A 177 -0.71 -1.55 -31.78
CA ALA A 177 -0.81 -1.06 -30.41
C ALA A 177 0.09 0.15 -30.11
N TRP A 178 1.14 0.39 -30.90
CA TRP A 178 2.12 1.47 -30.67
C TRP A 178 1.48 2.85 -30.45
N ARG A 179 0.46 3.18 -31.24
CA ARG A 179 -0.21 4.48 -31.19
C ARG A 179 -1.11 4.69 -29.97
N GLN A 180 -1.43 3.60 -29.28
CA GLN A 180 -2.27 3.60 -28.07
C GLN A 180 -1.43 3.57 -26.80
N LEU A 181 -0.08 3.46 -26.93
CA LEU A 181 0.81 3.52 -25.81
C LEU A 181 1.08 4.98 -25.41
N ALA A 182 0.95 5.23 -24.13
CA ALA A 182 1.21 6.54 -23.53
C ALA A 182 1.93 6.37 -22.19
N VAL A 183 2.45 7.47 -21.65
CA VAL A 183 2.97 7.50 -20.28
C VAL A 183 2.14 8.49 -19.49
N TRP A 184 1.59 8.01 -18.40
CA TRP A 184 0.83 8.82 -17.48
C TRP A 184 1.65 9.17 -16.24
N SER A 185 1.83 10.46 -16.00
CA SER A 185 2.62 11.02 -14.89
C SER A 185 1.77 11.57 -13.73
N GLY A 186 0.48 11.23 -13.69
CA GLY A 186 -0.39 11.58 -12.57
C GLY A 186 -1.09 12.95 -12.67
N SER A 187 -1.16 13.54 -13.86
CA SER A 187 -1.86 14.81 -14.13
C SER A 187 -2.98 14.63 -15.15
#